data_05104aa3526b00e122c6732e69d66648
#
_entry.id   05104aa3526b00e122c6732e69d66648
#
_cell.length_a   1.000
_cell.length_b   1.000
_cell.length_c   1.000
_cell.angle_alpha   90.00
_cell.angle_beta   90.00
_cell.angle_gamma   90.00
#
_symmetry.space_group_name_H-M   'P 1'
#
loop_
_entity.id
_entity.type
_entity.pdbx_description
1 polymer ?
#
loop_
_entity_poly.entity_id
_entity_poly.type
_entity_poly.pdbx_seq_one_letter_code
_entity_poly.pdbx_strand_id
1 'polypeptide(L)'
;MSEAVRTHVRHLMRGYETPPTAILLFGCVHDNKPHIIEIEADGRDTEYDQNLGCFQAIGSGKTFAQAMIRPHLTRERDLALGKIIAYRVIEDSIELSAGGLAKPIRLYTLTLDESFTELDSNELNNLGNLCKLWREIEGEALGRLVTPLQNQTPAIIPEP
;
A
#
# COMPACT_ATOMS: atom_id res chain seq x y z
N MET A 1 -13.33 7.52 -15.16
CA MET A 1 -12.40 7.33 -16.31
C MET A 1 -13.20 7.42 -17.59
N SER A 2 -12.67 8.05 -18.65
CA SER A 2 -13.44 8.17 -19.90
C SER A 2 -13.58 6.81 -20.57
N GLU A 3 -14.73 6.55 -21.17
CA GLU A 3 -15.03 5.34 -21.98
C GLU A 3 -13.95 5.11 -23.05
N ALA A 4 -13.34 6.18 -23.53
CA ALA A 4 -12.25 6.13 -24.51
C ALA A 4 -11.00 5.38 -23.97
N VAL A 5 -10.60 5.60 -22.73
CA VAL A 5 -9.44 4.90 -22.12
C VAL A 5 -9.75 3.41 -21.95
N ARG A 6 -10.95 3.08 -21.45
CA ARG A 6 -11.39 1.68 -21.32
C ARG A 6 -11.38 0.95 -22.67
N THR A 7 -11.93 1.59 -23.69
CA THR A 7 -11.99 1.04 -25.05
C THR A 7 -10.59 0.85 -25.63
N HIS A 8 -9.68 1.81 -25.43
CA HIS A 8 -8.32 1.72 -25.92
C HIS A 8 -7.54 0.58 -25.26
N VAL A 9 -7.60 0.44 -23.93
CA VAL A 9 -6.96 -0.66 -23.21
C VAL A 9 -7.50 -2.02 -23.66
N ARG A 10 -8.84 -2.16 -23.78
CA ARG A 10 -9.44 -3.39 -24.32
C ARG A 10 -8.99 -3.71 -25.75
N HIS A 11 -8.84 -2.70 -26.58
CA HIS A 11 -8.36 -2.87 -27.95
C HIS A 11 -6.91 -3.36 -27.99
N LEU A 12 -6.03 -2.75 -27.18
CA LEU A 12 -4.63 -3.18 -27.05
C LEU A 12 -4.53 -4.63 -26.57
N MET A 13 -5.33 -5.03 -25.59
CA MET A 13 -5.30 -6.38 -25.03
C MET A 13 -5.83 -7.46 -25.97
N ARG A 14 -6.79 -7.14 -26.88
CA ARG A 14 -7.35 -8.09 -27.83
C ARG A 14 -6.41 -8.48 -28.99
N GLY A 15 -5.34 -7.73 -29.20
CA GLY A 15 -4.36 -7.98 -30.25
C GLY A 15 -3.36 -9.10 -29.97
N TYR A 16 -3.39 -9.69 -28.77
CA TYR A 16 -2.47 -10.75 -28.37
C TYR A 16 -3.17 -12.11 -28.40
N GLU A 17 -2.56 -13.10 -29.07
CA GLU A 17 -3.04 -14.50 -29.07
C GLU A 17 -3.05 -15.10 -27.65
N THR A 18 -2.11 -14.69 -26.79
CA THR A 18 -2.11 -14.91 -25.36
C THR A 18 -2.19 -13.54 -24.67
N PRO A 19 -3.30 -13.21 -23.99
CA PRO A 19 -3.40 -11.93 -23.29
C PRO A 19 -2.24 -11.81 -22.30
N PRO A 20 -1.51 -10.67 -22.27
CA PRO A 20 -0.48 -10.46 -21.26
C PRO A 20 -1.11 -10.54 -19.87
N THR A 21 -0.45 -11.19 -18.93
CA THR A 21 -0.86 -11.26 -17.52
C THR A 21 -0.59 -9.94 -16.79
N ALA A 22 -0.79 -8.81 -17.47
CA ALA A 22 -0.57 -7.50 -16.90
C ALA A 22 -1.84 -7.01 -16.19
N ILE A 23 -1.68 -6.54 -14.97
CA ILE A 23 -2.67 -5.77 -14.23
C ILE A 23 -2.18 -4.34 -14.17
N LEU A 24 -3.03 -3.39 -14.50
CA LEU A 24 -2.72 -1.96 -14.46
C LEU A 24 -3.49 -1.29 -13.33
N LEU A 25 -2.82 -0.40 -12.61
CA LEU A 25 -3.43 0.42 -11.57
C LEU A 25 -3.31 1.89 -11.95
N PHE A 26 -4.44 2.58 -12.00
CA PHE A 26 -4.52 3.99 -12.32
C PHE A 26 -5.04 4.78 -11.12
N GLY A 27 -4.30 5.84 -10.75
CA GLY A 27 -4.80 6.90 -9.89
C GLY A 27 -5.17 8.11 -10.75
N CYS A 28 -6.33 8.69 -10.52
CA CYS A 28 -6.73 9.94 -11.17
C CYS A 28 -7.60 10.80 -10.27
N VAL A 29 -7.75 12.07 -10.61
CA VAL A 29 -8.72 12.98 -10.01
C VAL A 29 -9.81 13.25 -11.05
N HIS A 30 -11.06 13.11 -10.66
CA HIS A 30 -12.22 13.42 -11.49
C HIS A 30 -13.32 13.99 -10.60
N ASP A 31 -13.96 15.08 -11.03
CA ASP A 31 -14.96 15.81 -10.26
C ASP A 31 -14.48 16.17 -8.83
N ASN A 32 -13.23 16.61 -8.73
CA ASN A 32 -12.57 16.98 -7.47
C ASN A 32 -12.52 15.81 -6.45
N LYS A 33 -12.49 14.57 -6.94
CA LYS A 33 -12.38 13.35 -6.14
C LYS A 33 -11.27 12.46 -6.65
N PRO A 34 -10.47 11.84 -5.77
CA PRO A 34 -9.50 10.84 -6.17
C PRO A 34 -10.19 9.51 -6.52
N HIS A 35 -9.72 8.86 -7.55
CA HIS A 35 -10.18 7.54 -7.99
C HIS A 35 -8.99 6.61 -8.15
N ILE A 36 -9.18 5.35 -7.79
CA ILE A 36 -8.25 4.25 -8.07
C ILE A 36 -8.98 3.23 -8.93
N ILE A 37 -8.39 2.88 -10.06
CA ILE A 37 -8.99 1.97 -11.04
C ILE A 37 -7.98 0.87 -11.34
N GLU A 38 -8.36 -0.38 -11.10
CA GLU A 38 -7.61 -1.56 -11.50
C GLU A 38 -8.16 -2.09 -12.82
N ILE A 39 -7.28 -2.38 -13.78
CA ILE A 39 -7.66 -2.97 -15.07
C ILE A 39 -6.95 -4.32 -15.19
N GLU A 40 -7.72 -5.38 -15.29
CA GLU A 40 -7.21 -6.74 -15.47
C GLU A 40 -6.81 -7.01 -16.93
N ALA A 41 -6.05 -8.07 -17.17
CA ALA A 41 -5.55 -8.45 -18.49
C ALA A 41 -6.66 -8.69 -19.53
N ASP A 42 -7.84 -9.11 -19.10
CA ASP A 42 -9.02 -9.30 -19.95
C ASP A 42 -9.79 -8.01 -20.24
N GLY A 43 -9.30 -6.88 -19.72
CA GLY A 43 -9.90 -5.54 -19.89
C GLY A 43 -11.06 -5.26 -18.94
N ARG A 44 -11.34 -6.13 -17.96
CA ARG A 44 -12.25 -5.80 -16.87
C ARG A 44 -11.64 -4.71 -16.02
N ASP A 45 -12.45 -3.77 -15.62
CA ASP A 45 -12.04 -2.70 -14.71
C ASP A 45 -12.84 -2.76 -13.41
N THR A 46 -12.14 -2.43 -12.32
CA THR A 46 -12.73 -2.26 -10.99
C THR A 46 -12.34 -0.90 -10.47
N GLU A 47 -13.33 -0.09 -10.17
CA GLU A 47 -13.13 1.20 -9.53
C GLU A 47 -13.30 1.04 -8.01
N TYR A 48 -12.34 1.56 -7.25
CA TYR A 48 -12.34 1.51 -5.79
C TYR A 48 -12.90 2.81 -5.23
N ASP A 49 -14.03 2.72 -4.53
CA ASP A 49 -14.69 3.87 -3.91
C ASP A 49 -13.91 4.35 -2.67
N GLN A 50 -13.87 5.66 -2.51
CA GLN A 50 -13.28 6.36 -1.35
C GLN A 50 -13.88 5.92 0.00
N ASN A 51 -15.13 5.48 0.01
CA ASN A 51 -15.82 5.06 1.23
C ASN A 51 -15.31 3.72 1.80
N LEU A 52 -14.57 2.94 1.02
CA LEU A 52 -14.04 1.63 1.41
C LEU A 52 -12.57 1.68 1.86
N GLY A 53 -12.03 2.89 2.09
CA GLY A 53 -10.62 3.08 2.42
C GLY A 53 -9.75 2.84 1.20
N CYS A 54 -9.50 3.90 0.43
CA CYS A 54 -8.82 3.88 -0.87
C CYS A 54 -7.39 3.39 -0.79
N PHE A 55 -7.21 2.11 -0.83
CA PHE A 55 -5.91 1.51 -1.04
C PHE A 55 -6.03 0.30 -1.96
N GLN A 56 -5.14 0.24 -2.94
CA GLN A 56 -5.01 -0.93 -3.79
C GLN A 56 -3.54 -1.24 -4.04
N ALA A 57 -3.23 -2.51 -4.13
CA ALA A 57 -1.93 -3.03 -4.50
C ALA A 57 -2.07 -4.04 -5.63
N ILE A 58 -1.09 -4.08 -6.51
CA ILE A 58 -0.99 -5.06 -7.60
C ILE A 58 0.40 -5.69 -7.61
N GLY A 59 0.54 -6.80 -8.35
CA GLY A 59 1.79 -7.52 -8.49
C GLY A 59 2.02 -8.58 -7.40
N SER A 60 3.23 -9.15 -7.37
CA SER A 60 3.60 -10.27 -6.48
C SER A 60 3.49 -9.94 -4.99
N GLY A 61 3.69 -8.69 -4.61
CA GLY A 61 3.56 -8.20 -3.24
C GLY A 61 2.13 -7.84 -2.79
N LYS A 62 1.10 -7.97 -3.66
CA LYS A 62 -0.28 -7.52 -3.40
C LYS A 62 -0.81 -7.98 -2.05
N THR A 63 -0.78 -9.28 -1.78
CA THR A 63 -1.36 -9.86 -0.56
C THR A 63 -0.66 -9.35 0.69
N PHE A 64 0.66 -9.25 0.65
CA PHE A 64 1.46 -8.74 1.75
C PHE A 64 1.18 -7.24 2.00
N ALA A 65 1.22 -6.43 0.96
CA ALA A 65 0.92 -5.00 1.05
C ALA A 65 -0.49 -4.74 1.60
N GLN A 66 -1.49 -5.51 1.16
CA GLN A 66 -2.86 -5.41 1.65
C GLN A 66 -2.98 -5.78 3.14
N ALA A 67 -2.27 -6.81 3.59
CA ALA A 67 -2.26 -7.20 5.00
C ALA A 67 -1.62 -6.12 5.89
N MET A 68 -0.51 -5.55 5.44
CA MET A 68 0.22 -4.52 6.19
C MET A 68 -0.53 -3.19 6.29
N ILE A 69 -1.20 -2.77 5.23
CA ILE A 69 -1.87 -1.46 5.23
C ILE A 69 -3.21 -1.49 5.96
N ARG A 70 -3.88 -2.65 6.00
CA ARG A 70 -5.23 -2.80 6.55
C ARG A 70 -5.42 -2.23 7.97
N PRO A 71 -4.49 -2.45 8.94
CA PRO A 71 -4.59 -1.86 10.27
C PRO A 71 -4.54 -0.33 10.28
N HIS A 72 -3.98 0.25 9.23
CA HIS A 72 -3.78 1.69 9.12
C HIS A 72 -4.84 2.39 8.25
N LEU A 73 -5.84 1.66 7.75
CA LEU A 73 -6.95 2.23 6.99
C LEU A 73 -7.93 2.94 7.93
N THR A 74 -7.69 4.20 8.24
CA THR A 74 -8.64 5.09 8.92
C THR A 74 -9.20 6.12 7.95
N ARG A 75 -10.39 6.65 8.23
CA ARG A 75 -11.10 7.57 7.32
C ARG A 75 -10.43 8.95 7.18
N GLU A 76 -9.70 9.39 8.20
CA GLU A 76 -9.07 10.70 8.24
C GLU A 76 -7.56 10.54 8.10
N ARG A 77 -7.04 10.74 6.89
CA ARG A 77 -5.60 10.72 6.64
C ARG A 77 -5.22 11.95 5.85
N ASP A 78 -4.17 12.57 6.34
CA ASP A 78 -3.46 13.55 5.55
C ASP A 78 -2.50 12.88 4.56
N LEU A 79 -2.04 13.65 3.60
CA LEU A 79 -1.10 13.19 2.58
C LEU A 79 0.25 12.76 3.21
N ALA A 80 0.67 13.38 4.31
CA ALA A 80 1.94 13.06 4.97
C ALA A 80 1.92 11.65 5.54
N LEU A 81 0.86 11.29 6.27
CA LEU A 81 0.68 9.94 6.80
C LEU A 81 0.54 8.91 5.66
N GLY A 82 -0.16 9.26 4.59
CA GLY A 82 -0.28 8.43 3.40
C GLY A 82 1.08 8.10 2.77
N LYS A 83 1.98 9.09 2.65
CA LYS A 83 3.35 8.90 2.15
C LYS A 83 4.15 7.93 3.05
N ILE A 84 4.10 8.12 4.38
CA ILE A 84 4.83 7.27 5.34
C ILE A 84 4.35 5.81 5.24
N ILE A 85 3.04 5.58 5.21
CA ILE A 85 2.46 4.24 5.11
C ILE A 85 2.85 3.58 3.78
N ALA A 86 2.71 4.29 2.66
CA ALA A 86 3.06 3.78 1.35
C ALA A 86 4.55 3.39 1.26
N TYR A 87 5.44 4.25 1.76
CA TYR A 87 6.87 3.97 1.79
C TYR A 87 7.17 2.72 2.62
N ARG A 88 6.65 2.66 3.87
CA ARG A 88 6.86 1.53 4.78
C ARG A 88 6.39 0.21 4.19
N VAL A 89 5.19 0.17 3.62
CA VAL A 89 4.64 -1.05 3.01
C VAL A 89 5.53 -1.56 1.88
N ILE A 90 6.05 -0.67 1.03
CA ILE A 90 6.96 -1.05 -0.05
C ILE A 90 8.30 -1.53 0.52
N GLU A 91 8.89 -0.81 1.47
CA GLU A 91 10.16 -1.14 2.10
C GLU A 91 10.09 -2.50 2.80
N ASP A 92 9.09 -2.73 3.64
CA ASP A 92 8.87 -4.01 4.32
C ASP A 92 8.62 -5.16 3.33
N SER A 93 7.91 -4.88 2.21
CA SER A 93 7.71 -5.86 1.14
C SER A 93 9.00 -6.26 0.45
N ILE A 94 9.94 -5.33 0.27
CA ILE A 94 11.28 -5.59 -0.28
C ILE A 94 12.10 -6.40 0.72
N GLU A 95 12.12 -6.01 2.00
CA GLU A 95 12.89 -6.67 3.06
C GLU A 95 12.45 -8.12 3.27
N LEU A 96 11.15 -8.39 3.20
CA LEU A 96 10.59 -9.74 3.31
C LEU A 96 10.69 -10.56 2.02
N SER A 97 11.41 -10.04 1.02
CA SER A 97 11.62 -10.73 -0.26
C SER A 97 10.32 -11.14 -0.94
N ALA A 98 9.27 -10.32 -0.86
CA ALA A 98 8.06 -10.50 -1.65
C ALA A 98 8.48 -10.50 -3.13
N GLY A 99 8.47 -11.66 -3.76
CA GLY A 99 9.17 -11.98 -5.00
C GLY A 99 9.06 -10.90 -6.07
N GLY A 100 10.20 -10.48 -6.61
CA GLY A 100 10.30 -9.52 -7.70
C GLY A 100 10.30 -8.05 -7.28
N LEU A 101 10.23 -7.72 -5.98
CA LEU A 101 10.37 -6.35 -5.50
C LEU A 101 11.82 -6.03 -5.16
N ALA A 102 12.31 -4.87 -5.62
CA ALA A 102 13.67 -4.40 -5.38
C ALA A 102 13.72 -2.87 -5.31
N LYS A 103 14.79 -2.34 -4.71
CA LYS A 103 15.09 -0.90 -4.79
C LYS A 103 15.50 -0.52 -6.25
N PRO A 104 15.30 0.76 -6.67
CA PRO A 104 14.87 1.89 -5.86
C PRO A 104 13.34 1.94 -5.64
N ILE A 105 12.92 2.45 -4.47
CA ILE A 105 11.53 2.82 -4.22
C ILE A 105 11.25 4.14 -4.95
N ARG A 106 10.12 4.22 -5.66
CA ARG A 106 9.61 5.45 -6.24
C ARG A 106 8.24 5.75 -5.67
N LEU A 107 8.02 6.98 -5.27
CA LEU A 107 6.75 7.48 -4.77
C LEU A 107 6.33 8.72 -5.52
N TYR A 108 5.07 8.76 -5.84
CA TYR A 108 4.45 9.89 -6.51
C TYR A 108 3.25 10.37 -5.70
N THR A 109 3.00 11.66 -5.73
CA THR A 109 1.78 12.26 -5.20
C THR A 109 0.94 12.82 -6.33
N LEU A 110 -0.36 12.62 -6.22
CA LEU A 110 -1.36 13.26 -7.05
C LEU A 110 -2.31 14.01 -6.11
N THR A 111 -2.42 15.30 -6.29
CA THR A 111 -3.26 16.19 -5.48
C THR A 111 -4.53 16.57 -6.21
N LEU A 112 -5.52 17.13 -5.51
CA LEU A 112 -6.82 17.48 -6.10
C LEU A 112 -6.73 18.56 -7.17
N ASP A 113 -5.68 19.39 -7.15
CA ASP A 113 -5.35 20.35 -8.22
C ASP A 113 -4.67 19.68 -9.43
N GLU A 114 -4.70 18.34 -9.50
CA GLU A 114 -4.10 17.52 -10.55
C GLU A 114 -2.57 17.63 -10.65
N SER A 115 -1.90 18.17 -9.62
CA SER A 115 -0.43 18.16 -9.56
C SER A 115 0.08 16.75 -9.34
N PHE A 116 0.92 16.29 -10.27
CA PHE A 116 1.61 14.99 -10.20
C PHE A 116 3.10 15.23 -9.96
N THR A 117 3.60 14.77 -8.81
CA THR A 117 4.98 15.03 -8.39
C THR A 117 5.65 13.75 -7.90
N GLU A 118 6.84 13.45 -8.42
CA GLU A 118 7.72 12.42 -7.89
C GLU A 118 8.46 12.95 -6.65
N LEU A 119 8.51 12.16 -5.58
CA LEU A 119 9.29 12.50 -4.39
C LEU A 119 10.77 12.42 -4.70
N ASP A 120 11.51 13.42 -4.28
CA ASP A 120 12.97 13.43 -4.42
C ASP A 120 13.69 12.52 -3.41
N SER A 121 15.00 12.36 -3.60
CA SER A 121 15.82 11.49 -2.74
C SER A 121 15.85 11.94 -1.27
N ASN A 122 15.74 13.24 -1.01
CA ASN A 122 15.73 13.76 0.37
C ASN A 122 14.40 13.43 1.06
N GLU A 123 13.29 13.60 0.36
CA GLU A 123 11.96 13.21 0.86
C GLU A 123 11.91 11.70 1.14
N LEU A 124 12.40 10.87 0.22
CA LEU A 124 12.46 9.41 0.40
C LEU A 124 13.35 9.01 1.59
N ASN A 125 14.50 9.65 1.79
CA ASN A 125 15.36 9.41 2.94
C ASN A 125 14.68 9.81 4.25
N ASN A 126 13.96 10.93 4.26
CA ASN A 126 13.18 11.36 5.44
C ASN A 126 12.07 10.35 5.77
N LEU A 127 11.36 9.82 4.77
CA LEU A 127 10.37 8.77 4.97
C LEU A 127 11.00 7.50 5.55
N GLY A 128 12.17 7.09 5.05
CA GLY A 128 12.92 5.96 5.60
C GLY A 128 13.29 6.14 7.08
N ASN A 129 13.71 7.35 7.47
CA ASN A 129 14.01 7.67 8.88
C ASN A 129 12.75 7.63 9.75
N LEU A 130 11.62 8.16 9.25
CA LEU A 130 10.34 8.08 9.96
C LEU A 130 9.84 6.64 10.11
N CYS A 131 10.04 5.79 9.12
CA CYS A 131 9.70 4.36 9.20
C CYS A 131 10.56 3.62 10.24
N LYS A 132 11.85 3.94 10.35
CA LYS A 132 12.71 3.39 11.41
C LYS A 132 12.20 3.78 12.81
N LEU A 133 11.94 5.07 13.02
CA LEU A 133 11.38 5.55 14.27
C LEU A 133 10.05 4.88 14.61
N TRP A 134 9.19 4.70 13.61
CA TRP A 134 7.92 4.00 13.81
C TRP A 134 8.13 2.55 14.28
N ARG A 135 9.07 1.80 13.67
CA ARG A 135 9.39 0.42 14.11
C ARG A 135 9.94 0.38 15.54
N GLU A 136 10.76 1.36 15.93
CA GLU A 136 11.27 1.49 17.28
C GLU A 136 10.14 1.69 18.30
N ILE A 137 9.22 2.61 18.02
CA ILE A 137 8.04 2.87 18.86
C ILE A 137 7.15 1.63 18.99
N GLU A 138 6.90 0.91 17.92
CA GLU A 138 6.14 -0.34 17.94
C GLU A 138 6.84 -1.40 18.79
N GLY A 139 8.16 -1.55 18.64
CA GLY A 139 8.97 -2.49 19.43
C GLY A 139 8.92 -2.16 20.94
N GLU A 140 9.04 -0.89 21.31
CA GLU A 140 8.91 -0.45 22.70
C GLU A 140 7.50 -0.70 23.24
N ALA A 141 6.47 -0.41 22.46
CA ALA A 141 5.08 -0.63 22.88
C ALA A 141 4.81 -2.13 23.13
N LEU A 142 5.28 -3.01 22.25
CA LEU A 142 5.19 -4.46 22.42
C LEU A 142 5.95 -4.93 23.65
N GLY A 143 7.17 -4.41 23.90
CA GLY A 143 7.94 -4.71 25.10
C GLY A 143 7.19 -4.39 26.39
N ARG A 144 6.51 -3.24 26.45
CA ARG A 144 5.68 -2.85 27.60
C ARG A 144 4.46 -3.76 27.80
N LEU A 145 3.88 -4.31 26.74
CA LEU A 145 2.76 -5.24 26.84
C LEU A 145 3.19 -6.63 27.34
N VAL A 146 4.41 -7.07 27.02
CA VAL A 146 4.92 -8.39 27.41
C VAL A 146 5.42 -8.43 28.85
N THR A 147 5.99 -7.35 29.38
CA THR A 147 6.55 -7.29 30.73
C THR A 147 5.57 -7.74 31.84
N PRO A 148 4.28 -7.34 31.86
CA PRO A 148 3.33 -7.84 32.85
C PRO A 148 3.04 -9.33 32.77
N LEU A 149 3.11 -9.92 31.57
CA LEU A 149 2.88 -11.35 31.37
C LEU A 149 4.03 -12.20 31.88
N GLN A 150 5.26 -11.72 31.78
CA GLN A 150 6.46 -12.41 32.28
C GLN A 150 6.54 -12.40 33.81
N ASN A 151 5.93 -11.43 34.49
CA ASN A 151 5.88 -11.33 35.94
C ASN A 151 4.76 -12.12 36.60
N GLN A 152 3.87 -12.77 35.78
CA GLN A 152 2.89 -13.71 36.30
C GLN A 152 3.57 -15.06 36.53
N THR A 153 4.06 -15.30 37.74
CA THR A 153 4.53 -16.63 38.16
C THR A 153 3.38 -17.62 37.94
N PRO A 154 3.57 -18.73 37.21
CA PRO A 154 2.52 -19.71 37.06
C PRO A 154 2.07 -20.17 38.46
N ALA A 155 0.79 -20.06 38.76
CA ALA A 155 0.21 -20.62 39.98
C ALA A 155 0.59 -22.10 40.02
N ILE A 156 1.37 -22.50 41.04
CA ILE A 156 1.68 -23.89 41.29
C ILE A 156 0.32 -24.55 41.57
N ILE A 157 -0.18 -25.31 40.59
CA ILE A 157 -1.35 -26.17 40.82
C ILE A 157 -0.86 -27.26 41.79
N PRO A 158 -1.39 -27.34 43.01
CA PRO A 158 -1.01 -28.44 43.91
C PRO A 158 -1.47 -29.75 43.24
N GLU A 159 -0.54 -30.66 43.09
CA GLU A 159 -0.86 -32.02 42.66
C GLU A 159 -1.84 -32.68 43.62
N PRO A 160 -2.81 -33.48 43.15
CA PRO A 160 -3.84 -34.13 43.92
C PRO A 160 -3.28 -35.21 44.90
#